data_d211f2bdc0e900d15a421950887d5e4a
#
_entry.id   d211f2bdc0e900d15a421950887d5e4a
#
_cell.length_a   1.000
_cell.length_b   1.000
_cell.length_c   1.000
_cell.angle_alpha   90.00
_cell.angle_beta   90.00
_cell.angle_gamma   90.00
#
_symmetry.space_group_name_H-M   'P 1'
#
loop_
_entity.id
_entity.type
_entity.pdbx_description
1 polymer ?
#
loop_
_entity_poly.entity_id
_entity_poly.type
_entity_poly.pdbx_seq_one_letter_code
_entity_poly.pdbx_strand_id
1 'polypeptide(L)'
;MAYIHLTATKKSMENLKNKLQFKRVYWTGTPNLDLVKKIYNKMEFNRLKIRNSKIKNFTPYDYCILSLHPDTHNLKKVQYEIKELIKALIKTNKKVIWILPNLDEGNKIIYDISKRYKSSNQFKIFDYFSFEDLSTLIYFSEFLIGNSSMIVRESSFFKKKTFLIGKRQINREKDINVISIMNTEEKNITKVISNTTNLNKNKSIHSPYYRKDS
;
A
#
# COMPACT_ATOMS: atom_id res chain seq x y z
N MET A 1 -8.27 -24.29 17.92
CA MET A 1 -7.91 -24.40 16.48
C MET A 1 -9.13 -24.00 15.65
N ALA A 2 -8.98 -23.22 14.59
CA ALA A 2 -10.13 -22.83 13.76
C ALA A 2 -10.72 -24.05 13.04
N TYR A 3 -12.05 -24.13 12.98
CA TYR A 3 -12.78 -25.21 12.33
C TYR A 3 -12.83 -25.07 10.80
N ILE A 4 -12.85 -23.83 10.33
CA ILE A 4 -12.86 -23.45 8.90
C ILE A 4 -11.80 -22.39 8.69
N HIS A 5 -11.06 -22.47 7.59
CA HIS A 5 -10.06 -21.50 7.17
C HIS A 5 -10.53 -20.84 5.87
N LEU A 6 -10.69 -19.52 5.90
CA LEU A 6 -10.97 -18.70 4.74
C LEU A 6 -9.69 -17.97 4.32
N THR A 7 -9.28 -18.12 3.06
CA THR A 7 -8.01 -17.59 2.60
C THR A 7 -8.17 -16.50 1.55
N ALA A 8 -7.32 -15.49 1.63
CA ALA A 8 -7.34 -14.36 0.71
C ALA A 8 -6.81 -14.72 -0.70
N THR A 9 -5.94 -15.75 -0.81
CA THR A 9 -5.37 -16.18 -2.10
C THR A 9 -5.46 -17.68 -2.27
N LYS A 10 -5.48 -18.13 -3.53
CA LYS A 10 -5.48 -19.55 -3.88
C LYS A 10 -4.22 -20.24 -3.36
N LYS A 11 -3.06 -19.60 -3.50
CA LYS A 11 -1.78 -20.12 -2.99
C LYS A 11 -1.80 -20.33 -1.47
N SER A 12 -2.43 -19.43 -0.71
CA SER A 12 -2.60 -19.62 0.73
C SER A 12 -3.49 -20.81 1.05
N MET A 13 -4.57 -21.03 0.29
CA MET A 13 -5.41 -22.21 0.42
C MET A 13 -4.61 -23.49 0.17
N GLU A 14 -3.87 -23.55 -0.93
CA GLU A 14 -3.04 -24.71 -1.29
C GLU A 14 -1.97 -25.00 -0.24
N ASN A 15 -1.31 -23.97 0.30
CA ASN A 15 -0.34 -24.14 1.39
C ASN A 15 -0.98 -24.76 2.65
N LEU A 16 -2.15 -24.29 3.06
CA LEU A 16 -2.84 -24.82 4.23
C LEU A 16 -3.30 -26.27 4.00
N LYS A 17 -3.81 -26.60 2.81
CA LYS A 17 -4.23 -27.97 2.46
C LYS A 17 -3.04 -28.92 2.37
N ASN A 18 -2.01 -28.54 1.61
CA ASN A 18 -0.95 -29.47 1.22
C ASN A 18 0.17 -29.57 2.28
N LYS A 19 0.56 -28.43 2.90
CA LYS A 19 1.66 -28.41 3.87
C LYS A 19 1.21 -28.65 5.30
N LEU A 20 0.03 -28.12 5.68
CA LEU A 20 -0.49 -28.19 7.04
C LEU A 20 -1.67 -29.17 7.17
N GLN A 21 -2.09 -29.83 6.09
CA GLN A 21 -3.13 -30.85 6.01
C GLN A 21 -4.49 -30.45 6.58
N PHE A 22 -4.81 -29.14 6.55
CA PHE A 22 -6.12 -28.66 6.97
C PHE A 22 -7.20 -29.08 5.96
N LYS A 23 -8.27 -29.72 6.41
CA LYS A 23 -9.34 -30.25 5.53
C LYS A 23 -10.34 -29.20 5.06
N ARG A 24 -10.69 -28.24 5.94
CA ARG A 24 -11.74 -27.22 5.66
C ARG A 24 -11.13 -25.87 5.35
N VAL A 25 -10.55 -25.77 4.17
CA VAL A 25 -9.89 -24.55 3.70
C VAL A 25 -10.53 -24.11 2.39
N TYR A 26 -10.99 -22.88 2.35
CA TYR A 26 -11.67 -22.29 1.19
C TYR A 26 -10.96 -21.01 0.76
N TRP A 27 -10.78 -20.85 -0.53
CA TRP A 27 -10.32 -19.58 -1.09
C TRP A 27 -11.54 -18.69 -1.30
N THR A 28 -11.61 -17.58 -0.56
CA THR A 28 -12.72 -16.61 -0.64
C THR A 28 -12.29 -15.29 -1.28
N GLY A 29 -11.00 -15.05 -1.50
CA GLY A 29 -10.51 -13.73 -1.86
C GLY A 29 -10.45 -12.79 -0.64
N THR A 30 -10.36 -11.51 -0.91
CA THR A 30 -10.35 -10.45 0.11
C THR A 30 -11.65 -9.64 0.02
N PRO A 31 -12.55 -9.69 1.01
CA PRO A 31 -13.87 -9.03 0.95
C PRO A 31 -13.82 -7.53 0.65
N ASN A 32 -12.75 -6.84 1.08
CA ASN A 32 -12.55 -5.43 0.75
C ASN A 32 -12.52 -5.15 -0.75
N LEU A 33 -12.06 -6.10 -1.58
CA LEU A 33 -11.99 -5.90 -3.02
C LEU A 33 -13.36 -5.97 -3.70
N ASP A 34 -14.33 -6.65 -3.10
CA ASP A 34 -15.72 -6.61 -3.55
C ASP A 34 -16.35 -5.24 -3.31
N LEU A 35 -16.00 -4.61 -2.17
CA LEU A 35 -16.40 -3.23 -1.89
C LEU A 35 -15.74 -2.25 -2.88
N VAL A 36 -14.44 -2.43 -3.17
CA VAL A 36 -13.75 -1.63 -4.20
C VAL A 36 -14.48 -1.72 -5.52
N LYS A 37 -14.86 -2.92 -5.97
CA LYS A 37 -15.60 -3.12 -7.22
C LYS A 37 -16.95 -2.39 -7.23
N LYS A 38 -17.68 -2.40 -6.12
CA LYS A 38 -18.98 -1.71 -6.01
C LYS A 38 -18.87 -0.19 -6.16
N ILE A 39 -17.75 0.39 -5.68
CA ILE A 39 -17.55 1.85 -5.71
C ILE A 39 -16.70 2.32 -6.91
N TYR A 40 -16.10 1.39 -7.67
CA TYR A 40 -15.13 1.70 -8.72
C TYR A 40 -15.63 2.75 -9.72
N ASN A 41 -16.84 2.56 -10.24
CA ASN A 41 -17.46 3.49 -11.21
C ASN A 41 -17.93 4.82 -10.60
N LYS A 42 -17.87 4.95 -9.28
CA LYS A 42 -18.28 6.15 -8.52
C LYS A 42 -17.10 6.95 -7.99
N MET A 43 -15.86 6.50 -8.29
CA MET A 43 -14.65 7.17 -7.82
C MET A 43 -14.43 8.49 -8.54
N GLU A 44 -14.55 9.60 -7.82
CA GLU A 44 -14.38 10.95 -8.34
C GLU A 44 -13.35 11.72 -7.51
N PHE A 45 -12.23 12.10 -8.13
CA PHE A 45 -11.17 12.82 -7.42
C PHE A 45 -11.61 14.20 -6.92
N ASN A 46 -12.50 14.89 -7.63
CA ASN A 46 -13.02 16.18 -7.20
C ASN A 46 -13.86 16.09 -5.92
N ARG A 47 -14.68 15.06 -5.78
CA ARG A 47 -15.42 14.81 -4.53
C ARG A 47 -14.49 14.57 -3.34
N LEU A 48 -13.40 13.81 -3.57
CA LEU A 48 -12.37 13.59 -2.57
C LEU A 48 -11.73 14.92 -2.12
N LYS A 49 -11.41 15.82 -3.06
CA LYS A 49 -10.81 17.14 -2.75
C LYS A 49 -11.74 18.02 -1.93
N ILE A 50 -13.05 17.99 -2.20
CA ILE A 50 -14.05 18.74 -1.42
C ILE A 50 -14.05 18.27 0.03
N ARG A 51 -14.00 16.95 0.27
CA ARG A 51 -13.97 16.39 1.62
C ARG A 51 -12.64 16.58 2.34
N ASN A 52 -11.54 16.76 1.60
CA ASN A 52 -10.17 16.80 2.13
C ASN A 52 -9.41 18.04 1.63
N SER A 53 -9.61 19.16 2.30
CA SER A 53 -9.00 20.45 1.93
C SER A 53 -7.46 20.45 1.87
N LYS A 54 -6.79 19.58 2.63
CA LYS A 54 -5.32 19.43 2.62
C LYS A 54 -4.77 19.03 1.24
N ILE A 55 -5.59 18.39 0.39
CA ILE A 55 -5.18 17.92 -0.95
C ILE A 55 -5.80 18.74 -2.09
N LYS A 56 -6.36 19.93 -1.80
CA LYS A 56 -7.00 20.77 -2.83
C LYS A 56 -6.13 21.06 -4.06
N ASN A 57 -4.81 21.16 -3.85
CA ASN A 57 -3.82 21.45 -4.90
C ASN A 57 -3.22 20.18 -5.53
N PHE A 58 -3.77 18.98 -5.23
CA PHE A 58 -3.35 17.74 -5.85
C PHE A 58 -4.21 17.47 -7.08
N THR A 59 -3.61 16.81 -8.07
CA THR A 59 -4.29 16.37 -9.29
C THR A 59 -4.12 14.86 -9.46
N PRO A 60 -5.00 14.20 -10.22
CA PRO A 60 -4.81 12.79 -10.53
C PRO A 60 -3.41 12.50 -11.10
N TYR A 61 -2.78 11.45 -10.58
CA TYR A 61 -1.47 10.92 -11.03
C TYR A 61 -0.25 11.83 -10.77
N ASP A 62 -0.40 12.92 -9.99
CA ASP A 62 0.72 13.80 -9.61
C ASP A 62 1.28 13.52 -8.21
N TYR A 63 0.76 12.52 -7.51
CA TYR A 63 1.16 12.17 -6.16
C TYR A 63 1.36 10.68 -5.96
N CYS A 64 2.14 10.35 -4.94
CA CYS A 64 2.25 8.99 -4.42
C CYS A 64 1.62 8.85 -3.03
N ILE A 65 1.32 7.60 -2.65
CA ILE A 65 0.85 7.27 -1.31
C ILE A 65 1.98 6.59 -0.55
N LEU A 66 2.36 7.17 0.59
CA LEU A 66 3.28 6.57 1.55
C LEU A 66 2.48 5.95 2.70
N SER A 67 2.70 4.65 2.97
CA SER A 67 2.14 3.95 4.12
C SER A 67 3.16 2.96 4.67
N LEU A 68 3.81 3.33 5.76
CA LEU A 68 4.81 2.52 6.46
C LEU A 68 4.32 2.19 7.87
N HIS A 69 4.40 0.92 8.23
CA HIS A 69 4.13 0.43 9.58
C HIS A 69 5.43 -0.01 10.24
N PRO A 70 5.55 0.10 11.58
CA PRO A 70 6.73 -0.37 12.28
C PRO A 70 6.89 -1.88 12.14
N ASP A 71 8.15 -2.31 12.07
CA ASP A 71 8.52 -3.69 12.38
C ASP A 71 8.82 -3.74 13.88
N THR A 72 7.90 -4.30 14.65
CA THR A 72 7.97 -4.33 16.12
C THR A 72 9.19 -5.08 16.65
N HIS A 73 9.79 -5.94 15.84
CA HIS A 73 10.99 -6.68 16.20
C HIS A 73 12.28 -5.86 16.11
N ASN A 74 12.28 -4.72 15.38
CA ASN A 74 13.48 -3.89 15.21
C ASN A 74 13.17 -2.40 15.02
N LEU A 75 12.89 -1.71 16.11
CA LEU A 75 12.50 -0.30 16.10
C LEU A 75 13.62 0.65 15.59
N LYS A 76 14.91 0.33 15.83
CA LYS A 76 16.04 1.12 15.29
C LYS A 76 16.05 1.07 13.76
N LYS A 77 15.76 -0.08 13.19
CA LYS A 77 15.65 -0.26 11.74
C LYS A 77 14.48 0.54 11.16
N VAL A 78 13.33 0.56 11.86
CA VAL A 78 12.17 1.37 11.44
C VAL A 78 12.54 2.85 11.31
N GLN A 79 13.25 3.39 12.30
CA GLN A 79 13.70 4.79 12.27
C GLN A 79 14.63 5.09 11.10
N TYR A 80 15.53 4.16 10.79
CA TYR A 80 16.42 4.27 9.63
C TYR A 80 15.62 4.21 8.31
N GLU A 81 14.81 3.18 8.13
CA GLU A 81 14.04 2.95 6.91
C GLU A 81 13.12 4.14 6.57
N ILE A 82 12.42 4.70 7.56
CA ILE A 82 11.53 5.84 7.31
C ILE A 82 12.31 7.09 6.92
N LYS A 83 13.48 7.34 7.53
CA LYS A 83 14.32 8.49 7.19
C LYS A 83 14.87 8.36 5.75
N GLU A 84 15.38 7.21 5.37
CA GLU A 84 15.89 6.96 4.02
C GLU A 84 14.79 7.04 2.96
N LEU A 85 13.61 6.51 3.28
CA LEU A 85 12.44 6.59 2.41
C LEU A 85 11.98 8.04 2.19
N ILE A 86 11.93 8.85 3.24
CA ILE A 86 11.59 10.27 3.12
C ILE A 86 12.62 11.03 2.29
N LYS A 87 13.93 10.79 2.51
CA LYS A 87 14.99 11.40 1.68
C LYS A 87 14.82 11.05 0.20
N ALA A 88 14.52 9.78 -0.10
CA ALA A 88 14.27 9.34 -1.47
C ALA A 88 13.06 10.07 -2.06
N LEU A 89 11.94 10.17 -1.33
CA LEU A 89 10.74 10.86 -1.80
C LEU A 89 10.98 12.37 -2.00
N ILE A 90 11.77 13.01 -1.16
CA ILE A 90 12.18 14.43 -1.35
C ILE A 90 12.90 14.58 -2.71
N LYS A 91 13.85 13.69 -3.02
CA LYS A 91 14.59 13.73 -4.29
C LYS A 91 13.72 13.49 -5.53
N THR A 92 12.64 12.75 -5.39
CA THR A 92 11.72 12.52 -6.52
C THR A 92 10.86 13.75 -6.85
N ASN A 93 10.80 14.74 -5.95
CA ASN A 93 9.95 15.94 -6.05
C ASN A 93 8.45 15.62 -6.27
N LYS A 94 8.00 14.43 -5.92
CA LYS A 94 6.60 14.03 -6.01
C LYS A 94 5.82 14.48 -4.78
N LYS A 95 4.58 14.92 -4.97
CA LYS A 95 3.66 15.15 -3.86
C LYS A 95 3.38 13.82 -3.15
N VAL A 96 3.31 13.86 -1.83
CA VAL A 96 3.17 12.65 -1.00
C VAL A 96 1.95 12.76 -0.10
N ILE A 97 1.03 11.81 -0.22
CA ILE A 97 -0.01 11.58 0.78
C ILE A 97 0.53 10.53 1.74
N TRP A 98 0.88 10.98 2.95
CA TRP A 98 1.43 10.10 3.97
C TRP A 98 0.33 9.65 4.92
N ILE A 99 -0.03 8.37 4.84
CA ILE A 99 -0.99 7.74 5.75
C ILE A 99 -0.22 7.12 6.91
N LEU A 100 -0.48 7.59 8.11
CA LEU A 100 0.20 7.15 9.32
C LEU A 100 -0.23 5.72 9.70
N PRO A 101 0.63 4.97 10.42
CA PRO A 101 0.29 3.64 10.89
C PRO A 101 -0.82 3.70 11.96
N ASN A 102 -1.54 2.58 12.13
CA ASN A 102 -2.43 2.38 13.26
C ASN A 102 -1.66 2.43 14.60
N LEU A 103 -2.37 2.32 15.73
CA LEU A 103 -1.82 2.35 17.09
C LEU A 103 -1.02 1.08 17.46
N ASP A 104 -0.24 0.55 16.52
CA ASP A 104 0.66 -0.58 16.76
C ASP A 104 1.89 -0.13 17.57
N GLU A 105 2.54 -1.05 18.26
CA GLU A 105 3.78 -0.79 18.98
C GLU A 105 4.86 -0.23 18.02
N GLY A 106 5.60 0.78 18.45
CA GLY A 106 6.62 1.46 17.63
C GLY A 106 6.08 2.53 16.67
N ASN A 107 4.76 2.74 16.56
CA ASN A 107 4.18 3.78 15.71
C ASN A 107 4.62 5.19 16.11
N LYS A 108 4.89 5.42 17.41
CA LYS A 108 5.36 6.71 17.94
C LYS A 108 6.57 7.25 17.17
N ILE A 109 7.50 6.38 16.76
CA ILE A 109 8.67 6.77 15.96
C ILE A 109 8.24 7.42 14.64
N ILE A 110 7.28 6.81 13.95
CA ILE A 110 6.79 7.31 12.66
C ILE A 110 6.01 8.61 12.86
N TYR A 111 5.16 8.69 13.89
CA TYR A 111 4.43 9.89 14.27
C TYR A 111 5.36 11.07 14.60
N ASP A 112 6.40 10.84 15.41
CA ASP A 112 7.34 11.90 15.80
C ASP A 112 8.17 12.40 14.59
N ILE A 113 8.54 11.51 13.67
CA ILE A 113 9.18 11.91 12.43
C ILE A 113 8.21 12.71 11.55
N SER A 114 6.96 12.28 11.43
CA SER A 114 5.95 12.93 10.57
C SER A 114 5.66 14.37 10.99
N LYS A 115 5.71 14.68 12.30
CA LYS A 115 5.51 16.04 12.84
C LYS A 115 6.41 17.08 12.17
N ARG A 116 7.63 16.71 11.77
CA ARG A 116 8.61 17.59 11.11
C ARG A 116 8.17 18.01 9.70
N TYR A 117 7.22 17.30 9.12
CA TYR A 117 6.74 17.51 7.75
C TYR A 117 5.33 18.10 7.67
N LYS A 118 4.70 18.45 8.82
CA LYS A 118 3.33 19.00 8.88
C LYS A 118 3.15 20.27 8.04
N SER A 119 4.17 21.12 7.99
CA SER A 119 4.16 22.37 7.21
C SER A 119 4.70 22.21 5.79
N SER A 120 5.03 20.99 5.37
CA SER A 120 5.58 20.74 4.05
C SER A 120 4.53 20.93 2.95
N ASN A 121 4.94 21.55 1.86
CA ASN A 121 4.11 21.58 0.65
C ASN A 121 4.09 20.25 -0.09
N GLN A 122 5.14 19.47 0.03
CA GLN A 122 5.30 18.18 -0.63
C GLN A 122 4.55 17.05 0.09
N PHE A 123 4.55 17.05 1.45
CA PHE A 123 3.95 16.00 2.27
C PHE A 123 2.62 16.46 2.86
N LYS A 124 1.55 15.70 2.64
CA LYS A 124 0.28 15.90 3.36
C LYS A 124 -0.01 14.66 4.19
N ILE A 125 -0.09 14.86 5.51
CA ILE A 125 -0.13 13.80 6.51
C ILE A 125 -1.55 13.60 6.97
N PHE A 126 -1.97 12.32 7.04
CA PHE A 126 -3.29 11.89 7.44
C PHE A 126 -3.19 10.69 8.39
N ASP A 127 -4.03 10.67 9.40
CA ASP A 127 -4.14 9.55 10.33
C ASP A 127 -4.89 8.38 9.68
N TYR A 128 -5.97 8.66 8.97
CA TYR A 128 -6.80 7.68 8.28
C TYR A 128 -7.60 8.31 7.14
N PHE A 129 -8.17 7.44 6.32
CA PHE A 129 -9.18 7.76 5.32
C PHE A 129 -10.35 6.80 5.43
N SER A 130 -11.55 7.23 5.03
CA SER A 130 -12.63 6.29 4.75
C SER A 130 -12.21 5.29 3.68
N PHE A 131 -12.84 4.14 3.64
CA PHE A 131 -12.53 3.12 2.64
C PHE A 131 -12.71 3.64 1.20
N GLU A 132 -13.75 4.44 0.96
CA GLU A 132 -14.01 5.06 -0.35
C GLU A 132 -12.93 6.06 -0.74
N ASP A 133 -12.56 6.95 0.19
CA ASP A 133 -11.54 7.96 -0.05
C ASP A 133 -10.17 7.32 -0.28
N LEU A 134 -9.82 6.29 0.51
CA LEU A 134 -8.59 5.54 0.33
C LEU A 134 -8.53 4.84 -1.02
N SER A 135 -9.61 4.16 -1.41
CA SER A 135 -9.70 3.49 -2.70
C SER A 135 -9.58 4.47 -3.87
N THR A 136 -10.23 5.63 -3.74
CA THR A 136 -10.15 6.72 -4.72
C THR A 136 -8.72 7.27 -4.81
N LEU A 137 -8.05 7.49 -3.67
CA LEU A 137 -6.65 7.91 -3.63
C LEU A 137 -5.73 6.90 -4.31
N ILE A 138 -5.90 5.60 -4.02
CA ILE A 138 -5.10 4.54 -4.66
C ILE A 138 -5.31 4.58 -6.17
N TYR A 139 -6.55 4.65 -6.62
CA TYR A 139 -6.88 4.66 -8.05
C TYR A 139 -6.22 5.83 -8.79
N PHE A 140 -6.27 7.04 -8.23
CA PHE A 140 -5.72 8.25 -8.83
C PHE A 140 -4.26 8.55 -8.43
N SER A 141 -3.59 7.73 -7.64
CA SER A 141 -2.16 7.91 -7.35
C SER A 141 -1.28 7.57 -8.56
N GLU A 142 -0.08 8.08 -8.60
CA GLU A 142 0.94 7.63 -9.57
C GLU A 142 1.49 6.26 -9.17
N PHE A 143 1.87 6.12 -7.89
CA PHE A 143 2.32 4.87 -7.30
C PHE A 143 2.06 4.83 -5.79
N LEU A 144 2.24 3.64 -5.19
CA LEU A 144 2.26 3.45 -3.76
C LEU A 144 3.66 3.05 -3.29
N ILE A 145 4.03 3.45 -2.06
CA ILE A 145 5.30 3.07 -1.47
C ILE A 145 5.15 2.82 0.05
N GLY A 146 5.84 1.80 0.56
CA GLY A 146 5.84 1.45 1.99
C GLY A 146 5.77 -0.05 2.24
N ASN A 147 5.22 -0.44 3.40
CA ASN A 147 5.12 -1.85 3.81
C ASN A 147 3.74 -2.24 4.39
N SER A 148 2.72 -1.41 4.17
CA SER A 148 1.34 -1.73 4.56
C SER A 148 0.80 -2.92 3.77
N SER A 149 -0.10 -3.71 4.37
CA SER A 149 -0.80 -4.79 3.64
C SER A 149 -1.69 -4.27 2.52
N MET A 150 -2.24 -3.06 2.68
CA MET A 150 -2.99 -2.34 1.66
C MET A 150 -2.16 -2.17 0.37
N ILE A 151 -0.88 -1.86 0.52
CA ILE A 151 0.05 -1.67 -0.61
C ILE A 151 0.14 -2.93 -1.49
N VAL A 152 -0.05 -4.12 -0.92
CA VAL A 152 0.01 -5.39 -1.67
C VAL A 152 -1.36 -5.79 -2.21
N ARG A 153 -2.41 -5.68 -1.40
CA ARG A 153 -3.74 -6.21 -1.74
C ARG A 153 -4.55 -5.28 -2.64
N GLU A 154 -4.82 -4.08 -2.14
CA GLU A 154 -5.68 -3.12 -2.82
C GLU A 154 -5.01 -2.57 -4.08
N SER A 155 -3.68 -2.37 -4.05
CA SER A 155 -2.94 -1.95 -5.24
C SER A 155 -2.99 -2.96 -6.38
N SER A 156 -3.04 -4.25 -6.08
CA SER A 156 -3.11 -5.30 -7.09
C SER A 156 -4.44 -5.27 -7.87
N PHE A 157 -5.53 -4.88 -7.23
CA PHE A 157 -6.82 -4.71 -7.89
C PHE A 157 -6.78 -3.60 -8.96
N PHE A 158 -6.15 -2.47 -8.65
CA PHE A 158 -6.00 -1.34 -9.56
C PHE A 158 -4.79 -1.45 -10.50
N LYS A 159 -3.98 -2.54 -10.40
CA LYS A 159 -2.68 -2.67 -11.08
C LYS A 159 -1.79 -1.44 -10.89
N LYS A 160 -1.91 -0.85 -9.70
CA LYS A 160 -1.16 0.35 -9.35
C LYS A 160 0.30 0.00 -9.06
N LYS A 161 1.23 0.69 -9.72
CA LYS A 161 2.67 0.58 -9.44
C LYS A 161 2.92 0.72 -7.94
N THR A 162 3.69 -0.21 -7.38
CA THR A 162 3.85 -0.30 -5.93
C THR A 162 5.27 -0.69 -5.57
N PHE A 163 5.90 0.11 -4.73
CA PHE A 163 7.23 -0.14 -4.17
C PHE A 163 7.09 -0.64 -2.74
N LEU A 164 7.36 -1.93 -2.56
CA LEU A 164 7.25 -2.61 -1.28
C LEU A 164 8.59 -2.55 -0.53
N ILE A 165 8.62 -1.81 0.58
CA ILE A 165 9.83 -1.56 1.36
C ILE A 165 10.04 -2.65 2.41
N GLY A 166 11.26 -3.21 2.45
CA GLY A 166 11.72 -4.14 3.47
C GLY A 166 11.03 -5.50 3.44
N LYS A 167 11.02 -6.19 4.59
CA LYS A 167 10.65 -7.61 4.70
C LYS A 167 9.27 -7.88 5.28
N ARG A 168 8.57 -6.88 5.81
CA ARG A 168 7.30 -7.06 6.56
C ARG A 168 6.23 -7.86 5.78
N GLN A 169 6.21 -7.75 4.46
CA GLN A 169 5.26 -8.45 3.58
C GLN A 169 5.92 -9.55 2.74
N ILE A 170 7.09 -10.07 3.16
CA ILE A 170 7.87 -11.01 2.33
C ILE A 170 7.10 -12.28 1.97
N ASN A 171 6.29 -12.78 2.90
CA ASN A 171 5.54 -14.03 2.74
C ASN A 171 4.17 -13.85 2.06
N ARG A 172 3.78 -12.61 1.74
CA ARG A 172 2.54 -12.38 1.01
C ARG A 172 2.72 -12.62 -0.47
N GLU A 173 1.71 -13.18 -1.09
CA GLU A 173 1.62 -13.26 -2.54
C GLU A 173 1.64 -11.85 -3.13
N LYS A 174 2.44 -11.66 -4.18
CA LYS A 174 2.62 -10.37 -4.84
C LYS A 174 2.19 -10.50 -6.29
N ASP A 175 1.48 -9.51 -6.76
CA ASP A 175 1.14 -9.39 -8.17
C ASP A 175 2.26 -8.62 -8.91
N ILE A 176 2.22 -8.64 -10.23
CA ILE A 176 3.23 -8.04 -11.11
C ILE A 176 3.42 -6.52 -10.92
N ASN A 177 2.43 -5.84 -10.34
CA ASN A 177 2.51 -4.42 -10.02
C ASN A 177 3.39 -4.09 -8.80
N VAL A 178 3.85 -5.11 -8.05
CA VAL A 178 4.58 -4.94 -6.79
C VAL A 178 6.07 -5.20 -6.99
N ILE A 179 6.87 -4.16 -6.79
CA ILE A 179 8.32 -4.17 -6.86
C ILE A 179 8.86 -4.15 -5.44
N SER A 180 9.55 -5.22 -5.02
CA SER A 180 10.15 -5.30 -3.67
C SER A 180 11.50 -4.61 -3.62
N ILE A 181 11.68 -3.71 -2.64
CA ILE A 181 12.93 -3.00 -2.36
C ILE A 181 13.47 -3.49 -1.01
N MET A 182 14.48 -4.35 -1.04
CA MET A 182 15.09 -4.94 0.15
C MET A 182 16.24 -4.09 0.73
N ASN A 183 17.01 -3.44 -0.14
CA ASN A 183 17.97 -2.43 0.29
C ASN A 183 17.22 -1.09 0.42
N THR A 184 17.06 -0.65 1.66
CA THR A 184 16.25 0.53 2.03
C THR A 184 17.08 1.81 2.14
N GLU A 185 18.28 1.84 1.60
CA GLU A 185 19.09 3.05 1.46
C GLU A 185 18.46 4.02 0.44
N GLU A 186 18.52 5.30 0.73
CA GLU A 186 17.94 6.37 -0.09
C GLU A 186 18.31 6.28 -1.57
N LYS A 187 19.61 6.09 -1.87
CA LYS A 187 20.13 6.00 -3.25
C LYS A 187 19.48 4.85 -4.03
N ASN A 188 19.31 3.69 -3.38
CA ASN A 188 18.68 2.53 -4.02
C ASN A 188 17.20 2.75 -4.23
N ILE A 189 16.48 3.28 -3.25
CA ILE A 189 15.05 3.59 -3.36
C ILE A 189 14.84 4.57 -4.53
N THR A 190 15.59 5.68 -4.55
CA THR A 190 15.51 6.69 -5.61
C THR A 190 15.77 6.08 -6.99
N LYS A 191 16.83 5.28 -7.14
CA LYS A 191 17.16 4.58 -8.38
C LYS A 191 16.02 3.68 -8.86
N VAL A 192 15.43 2.87 -7.97
CA VAL A 192 14.34 1.96 -8.33
C VAL A 192 13.10 2.73 -8.75
N ILE A 193 12.73 3.81 -8.04
CA ILE A 193 11.60 4.65 -8.42
C ILE A 193 11.81 5.27 -9.80
N SER A 194 12.99 5.87 -10.05
CA SER A 194 13.30 6.57 -11.30
C SER A 194 13.41 5.63 -12.51
N ASN A 195 13.97 4.44 -12.32
CA ASN A 195 14.19 3.47 -13.40
C ASN A 195 12.93 2.64 -13.74
N THR A 196 11.92 2.68 -12.90
CA THR A 196 10.70 1.92 -13.16
C THR A 196 9.79 2.70 -14.10
N THR A 197 9.85 2.37 -15.38
CA THR A 197 8.92 2.87 -16.40
C THR A 197 7.49 2.43 -16.08
N ASN A 198 6.51 3.06 -16.72
CA ASN A 198 5.10 2.72 -16.50
C ASN A 198 4.86 1.24 -16.76
N LEU A 199 4.39 0.54 -15.73
CA LEU A 199 3.88 -0.83 -15.88
C LEU A 199 2.73 -0.77 -16.90
N ASN A 200 2.81 -1.62 -17.93
CA ASN A 200 1.81 -1.68 -18.99
C ASN A 200 0.38 -1.74 -18.42
N LYS A 201 -0.43 -0.75 -18.74
CA LYS A 201 -1.82 -0.61 -18.28
C LYS A 201 -2.76 -1.70 -18.82
N ASN A 202 -2.31 -2.54 -19.74
CA ASN A 202 -3.17 -3.44 -20.53
C ASN A 202 -3.21 -4.90 -20.05
N LYS A 203 -2.89 -5.21 -18.81
CA LYS A 203 -3.04 -6.58 -18.31
C LYS A 203 -4.33 -6.75 -17.52
N SER A 204 -5.10 -7.80 -17.89
CA SER A 204 -6.36 -8.18 -17.29
C SER A 204 -6.36 -8.07 -15.75
N ILE A 205 -7.49 -7.64 -15.20
CA ILE A 205 -7.70 -7.46 -13.76
C ILE A 205 -7.79 -8.86 -13.08
N HIS A 206 -6.65 -9.54 -12.94
CA HIS A 206 -6.53 -10.74 -12.12
C HIS A 206 -5.62 -10.46 -10.94
N SER A 207 -6.19 -9.82 -9.92
CA SER A 207 -5.53 -9.74 -8.62
C SER A 207 -5.55 -11.11 -7.96
N PRO A 208 -4.45 -11.62 -7.38
CA PRO A 208 -4.45 -12.88 -6.64
C PRO A 208 -5.38 -12.84 -5.41
N TYR A 209 -5.74 -11.64 -4.98
CA TYR A 209 -6.61 -11.37 -3.82
C TYR A 209 -8.09 -11.20 -4.19
N TYR A 210 -8.41 -11.10 -5.49
CA TYR A 210 -9.78 -10.95 -5.95
C TYR A 210 -10.31 -12.27 -6.48
N ARG A 211 -11.45 -12.69 -5.95
CA ARG A 211 -12.26 -13.78 -6.47
C ARG A 211 -13.62 -13.23 -6.83
N LYS A 212 -14.07 -13.51 -8.05
CA LYS A 212 -15.42 -13.15 -8.46
C LYS A 212 -16.40 -14.01 -7.65
N ASP A 213 -17.41 -13.38 -7.08
CA ASP A 213 -18.46 -14.05 -6.27
C ASP A 213 -17.93 -14.68 -4.96
N SER A 214 -17.05 -13.98 -4.25
CA SER A 214 -16.55 -14.37 -2.92
C SER A 214 -17.50 -13.94 -1.80
#